data_82dc3a48265d31511884181aaaeda02b
#
_entry.id   82dc3a48265d31511884181aaaeda02b
#
_cell.length_a   1.000
_cell.length_b   1.000
_cell.length_c   1.000
_cell.angle_alpha   90.00
_cell.angle_beta   90.00
_cell.angle_gamma   90.00
#
_symmetry.space_group_name_H-M   'P 1'
#
loop_
_entity.id
_entity.type
_entity.pdbx_description
1 polymer ?
#
loop_
_entity_poly.entity_id
_entity_poly.type
_entity_poly.pdbx_seq_one_letter_code
_entity_poly.pdbx_strand_id
1 'polypeptide(L)'
;MARETEHYESLGELSRQLRRFLQFRREEARQRGLSPREYLLLLEIKGLSAERPPNIAALASRLQIAHSNAVELLQDLYRRGLIKKSRVHSDKRQVLLSLTPKGEYRLRSVVARSLDDVRAEGPALLGALRKAMNGHGNGNGNGNGHQH
;
A
#
# COMPACT_ATOMS: atom_id res chain seq x y z
N MET A 1 -9.01 -1.14 34.79
CA MET A 1 -7.99 -2.20 34.72
C MET A 1 -8.27 -3.17 33.58
N ALA A 2 -9.40 -3.86 33.58
CA ALA A 2 -9.76 -4.80 32.50
C ALA A 2 -9.83 -4.14 31.11
N ARG A 3 -10.41 -2.94 30.99
CA ARG A 3 -10.52 -2.19 29.75
C ARG A 3 -9.17 -1.74 29.20
N GLU A 4 -8.27 -1.35 30.06
CA GLU A 4 -6.92 -0.94 29.66
C GLU A 4 -6.13 -2.13 29.09
N THR A 5 -6.26 -3.31 29.71
CA THR A 5 -5.65 -4.54 29.19
C THR A 5 -6.22 -4.93 27.82
N GLU A 6 -7.52 -4.78 27.62
CA GLU A 6 -8.17 -5.01 26.33
C GLU A 6 -7.64 -4.10 25.22
N HIS A 7 -7.33 -2.84 25.54
CA HIS A 7 -6.75 -1.91 24.59
C HIS A 7 -5.35 -2.36 24.15
N TYR A 8 -4.52 -2.79 25.09
CA TYR A 8 -3.20 -3.30 24.76
C TYR A 8 -3.27 -4.58 23.92
N GLU A 9 -4.15 -5.49 24.25
CA GLU A 9 -4.37 -6.73 23.49
C GLU A 9 -4.86 -6.46 22.07
N SER A 10 -5.83 -5.55 21.93
CA SER A 10 -6.39 -5.17 20.62
C SER A 10 -5.35 -4.55 19.71
N LEU A 11 -4.54 -3.63 20.25
CA LEU A 11 -3.46 -2.99 19.48
C LEU A 11 -2.34 -3.99 19.15
N GLY A 12 -2.02 -4.90 20.07
CA GLY A 12 -1.06 -5.96 19.81
C GLY A 12 -1.51 -6.89 18.69
N GLU A 13 -2.77 -7.31 18.70
CA GLU A 13 -3.36 -8.14 17.66
C GLU A 13 -3.34 -7.41 16.30
N LEU A 14 -3.79 -6.16 16.27
CA LEU A 14 -3.77 -5.34 15.06
C LEU A 14 -2.36 -5.22 14.49
N SER A 15 -1.37 -4.94 15.34
CA SER A 15 0.03 -4.83 14.94
C SER A 15 0.55 -6.13 14.33
N ARG A 16 0.21 -7.29 14.91
CA ARG A 16 0.60 -8.59 14.36
C ARG A 16 -0.04 -8.84 13.00
N GLN A 17 -1.32 -8.55 12.86
CA GLN A 17 -2.04 -8.73 11.58
C GLN A 17 -1.50 -7.81 10.48
N LEU A 18 -1.18 -6.57 10.81
CA LEU A 18 -0.58 -5.62 9.85
C LEU A 18 0.79 -6.10 9.38
N ARG A 19 1.65 -6.53 10.31
CA ARG A 19 2.98 -7.03 9.96
C ARG A 19 2.89 -8.27 9.08
N ARG A 20 2.00 -9.20 9.43
CA ARG A 20 1.77 -10.42 8.65
C ARG A 20 1.30 -10.10 7.23
N PHE A 21 0.34 -9.18 7.11
CA PHE A 21 -0.20 -8.73 5.83
C PHE A 21 0.89 -8.12 4.94
N LEU A 22 1.73 -7.25 5.50
CA LEU A 22 2.83 -6.62 4.77
C LEU A 22 3.94 -7.61 4.40
N GLN A 23 4.21 -8.57 5.26
CA GLN A 23 5.24 -9.57 5.01
C GLN A 23 4.91 -10.46 3.82
N PHE A 24 3.68 -10.89 3.67
CA PHE A 24 3.23 -11.65 2.51
C PHE A 24 3.48 -10.89 1.21
N ARG A 25 3.21 -9.59 1.19
CA ARG A 25 3.42 -8.76 0.00
C ARG A 25 4.89 -8.61 -0.35
N ARG A 26 5.73 -8.45 0.65
CA ARG A 26 7.19 -8.40 0.46
C ARG A 26 7.72 -9.69 -0.14
N GLU A 27 7.22 -10.80 0.35
CA GLU A 27 7.62 -12.13 -0.12
C GLU A 27 7.21 -12.36 -1.58
N GLU A 28 5.98 -12.04 -1.93
CA GLU A 28 5.48 -12.16 -3.30
C GLU A 28 6.26 -11.28 -4.29
N ALA A 29 6.54 -10.03 -3.91
CA ALA A 29 7.35 -9.14 -4.72
C ALA A 29 8.76 -9.70 -4.94
N ARG A 30 9.38 -10.19 -3.88
CA ARG A 30 10.72 -10.75 -3.92
C ARG A 30 10.80 -11.97 -4.83
N GLN A 31 9.83 -12.85 -4.79
CA GLN A 31 9.76 -14.03 -5.67
C GLN A 31 9.68 -13.64 -7.14
N ARG A 32 9.18 -12.45 -7.45
CA ARG A 32 9.08 -11.92 -8.82
C ARG A 32 10.25 -10.99 -9.18
N GLY A 33 11.29 -10.96 -8.35
CA GLY A 33 12.48 -10.16 -8.59
C GLY A 33 12.29 -8.67 -8.35
N LEU A 34 11.33 -8.28 -7.49
CA LEU A 34 11.07 -6.91 -7.13
C LEU A 34 11.33 -6.70 -5.63
N SER A 35 11.96 -5.58 -5.29
CA SER A 35 11.96 -5.14 -3.89
C SER A 35 10.56 -4.64 -3.51
N PRO A 36 10.23 -4.57 -2.22
CA PRO A 36 8.93 -4.04 -1.79
C PRO A 36 8.66 -2.63 -2.31
N ARG A 37 9.66 -1.77 -2.31
CA ARG A 37 9.54 -0.39 -2.81
C ARG A 37 9.36 -0.33 -4.33
N GLU A 38 10.08 -1.18 -5.05
CA GLU A 38 9.93 -1.29 -6.50
C GLU A 38 8.51 -1.73 -6.87
N TYR A 39 7.98 -2.71 -6.16
CA TYR A 39 6.60 -3.14 -6.34
C TYR A 39 5.61 -1.99 -6.12
N LEU A 40 5.78 -1.23 -5.02
CA LEU A 40 4.92 -0.09 -4.71
C LEU A 40 5.02 1.00 -5.79
N LEU A 41 6.21 1.26 -6.32
CA LEU A 41 6.39 2.22 -7.42
C LEU A 41 5.64 1.78 -8.68
N LEU A 42 5.79 0.53 -9.09
CA LEU A 42 5.09 0.00 -10.27
C LEU A 42 3.57 0.08 -10.09
N LEU A 43 3.09 -0.22 -8.89
CA LEU A 43 1.68 -0.16 -8.56
C LEU A 43 1.14 1.28 -8.69
N GLU A 44 1.87 2.27 -8.16
CA GLU A 44 1.50 3.68 -8.25
C GLU A 44 1.57 4.22 -9.68
N ILE A 45 2.60 3.86 -10.43
CA ILE A 45 2.73 4.26 -11.84
C ILE A 45 1.55 3.74 -12.64
N LYS A 46 1.18 2.49 -12.47
CA LYS A 46 0.04 1.90 -13.17
C LYS A 46 -1.28 2.53 -12.75
N GLY A 47 -1.47 2.79 -11.48
CA GLY A 47 -2.69 3.39 -10.94
C GLY A 47 -2.91 4.83 -11.38
N LEU A 48 -1.84 5.61 -11.53
CA LEU A 48 -1.92 7.03 -11.91
C LEU A 48 -1.97 7.26 -13.42
N SER A 49 -1.59 6.27 -14.23
CA SER A 49 -1.43 6.45 -15.68
C SER A 49 -2.71 6.78 -16.44
N ALA A 50 -3.89 6.62 -15.85
CA ALA A 50 -5.16 6.83 -16.52
C ALA A 50 -5.62 8.30 -16.56
N GLU A 51 -5.35 9.07 -15.50
CA GLU A 51 -5.84 10.45 -15.37
C GLU A 51 -4.74 11.49 -15.15
N ARG A 52 -3.69 11.12 -14.46
CA ARG A 52 -2.56 12.00 -14.18
C ARG A 52 -1.25 11.26 -14.44
N PRO A 53 -0.41 11.75 -15.36
CA PRO A 53 0.89 11.13 -15.59
C PRO A 53 1.71 11.17 -14.29
N PRO A 54 2.25 10.03 -13.83
CA PRO A 54 3.06 10.03 -12.63
C PRO A 54 4.37 10.76 -12.87
N ASN A 55 4.70 11.69 -11.98
CA ASN A 55 6.01 12.34 -11.94
C ASN A 55 6.76 11.90 -10.69
N ILE A 56 8.06 12.16 -10.65
CA ILE A 56 8.94 11.70 -9.57
C ILE A 56 8.51 12.27 -8.22
N ALA A 57 8.16 13.56 -8.17
CA ALA A 57 7.74 14.20 -6.92
C ALA A 57 6.46 13.58 -6.36
N ALA A 58 5.47 13.31 -7.21
CA ALA A 58 4.23 12.65 -6.80
C ALA A 58 4.47 11.24 -6.28
N LEU A 59 5.32 10.47 -6.96
CA LEU A 59 5.67 9.11 -6.55
C LEU A 59 6.41 9.08 -5.22
N ALA A 60 7.39 9.97 -5.02
CA ALA A 60 8.11 10.08 -3.76
C ALA A 60 7.17 10.41 -2.61
N SER A 61 6.25 11.34 -2.82
CA SER A 61 5.24 11.72 -1.83
C SER A 61 4.32 10.54 -1.48
N ARG A 62 3.84 9.79 -2.47
CA ARG A 62 2.95 8.64 -2.25
C ARG A 62 3.64 7.50 -1.51
N LEU A 63 4.91 7.27 -1.78
CA LEU A 63 5.69 6.26 -1.08
C LEU A 63 6.26 6.75 0.25
N GLN A 64 6.14 8.03 0.53
CA GLN A 64 6.71 8.66 1.74
C GLN A 64 8.22 8.42 1.84
N ILE A 65 8.92 8.59 0.73
CA ILE A 65 10.38 8.46 0.63
C ILE A 65 10.98 9.77 0.11
N ALA A 66 12.29 9.93 0.35
CA ALA A 66 13.02 11.08 -0.17
C ALA A 66 13.03 11.06 -1.71
N HIS A 67 13.02 12.25 -2.33
CA HIS A 67 13.06 12.39 -3.79
C HIS A 67 14.26 11.66 -4.41
N SER A 68 15.43 11.76 -3.79
CA SER A 68 16.64 11.07 -4.24
C SER A 68 16.49 9.54 -4.25
N ASN A 69 15.82 8.99 -3.24
CA ASN A 69 15.54 7.55 -3.18
C ASN A 69 14.58 7.10 -4.29
N ALA A 70 13.57 7.91 -4.57
CA ALA A 70 12.65 7.65 -5.68
C ALA A 70 13.39 7.67 -7.03
N VAL A 71 14.29 8.64 -7.23
CA VAL A 71 15.12 8.72 -8.45
C VAL A 71 15.95 7.45 -8.64
N GLU A 72 16.64 7.00 -7.59
CA GLU A 72 17.45 5.78 -7.65
C GLU A 72 16.63 4.54 -8.01
N LEU A 73 15.49 4.36 -7.35
CA LEU A 73 14.60 3.24 -7.62
C LEU A 73 14.08 3.26 -9.06
N LEU A 74 13.69 4.43 -9.55
CA LEU A 74 13.19 4.59 -10.91
C LEU A 74 14.28 4.33 -11.94
N GLN A 75 15.51 4.79 -11.70
CA GLN A 75 16.64 4.50 -12.57
C GLN A 75 16.94 3.02 -12.66
N ASP A 76 16.86 2.30 -11.54
CA ASP A 76 17.05 0.87 -11.52
C ASP A 76 15.94 0.13 -12.31
N LEU A 77 14.70 0.49 -12.09
CA LEU A 77 13.57 -0.05 -12.84
C LEU A 77 13.68 0.22 -14.34
N TYR A 78 14.16 1.42 -14.71
CA TYR A 78 14.40 1.80 -16.09
C TYR A 78 15.50 0.93 -16.74
N ARG A 79 16.63 0.77 -16.04
CA ARG A 79 17.73 -0.07 -16.52
C ARG A 79 17.33 -1.53 -16.73
N ARG A 80 16.43 -2.02 -15.87
CA ARG A 80 15.92 -3.40 -15.95
C ARG A 80 14.80 -3.56 -17.00
N GLY A 81 14.43 -2.48 -17.68
CA GLY A 81 13.40 -2.50 -18.70
C GLY A 81 11.99 -2.70 -18.20
N LEU A 82 11.71 -2.31 -16.96
CA LEU A 82 10.38 -2.46 -16.33
C LEU A 82 9.52 -1.20 -16.50
N ILE A 83 10.14 -0.05 -16.66
CA ILE A 83 9.47 1.21 -16.94
C ILE A 83 10.09 1.89 -18.16
N LYS A 84 9.32 2.76 -18.78
CA LYS A 84 9.77 3.62 -19.86
C LYS A 84 9.44 5.07 -19.58
N LYS A 85 10.22 5.97 -20.14
CA LYS A 85 10.04 7.41 -20.06
C LYS A 85 9.57 7.91 -21.42
N SER A 86 8.54 8.74 -21.42
CA SER A 86 8.11 9.44 -22.62
C SER A 86 7.99 10.94 -22.32
N ARG A 87 8.22 11.77 -23.32
CA ARG A 87 8.03 13.21 -23.20
C ARG A 87 6.67 13.60 -23.75
N VAL A 88 6.01 14.54 -23.06
CA VAL A 88 4.76 15.12 -23.56
C VAL A 88 5.09 16.10 -24.67
N HIS A 89 4.40 16.00 -25.82
CA HIS A 89 4.61 16.90 -26.96
C HIS A 89 4.33 18.38 -26.61
N SER A 90 3.47 18.64 -25.63
CA SER A 90 3.08 19.99 -25.21
C SER A 90 4.03 20.62 -24.20
N ASP A 91 4.82 19.84 -23.47
CA ASP A 91 5.78 20.33 -22.50
C ASP A 91 6.99 19.40 -22.44
N LYS A 92 8.10 19.85 -23.06
CA LYS A 92 9.36 19.11 -23.13
C LYS A 92 10.01 18.92 -21.75
N ARG A 93 9.51 19.56 -20.70
CA ARG A 93 10.02 19.45 -19.32
C ARG A 93 9.37 18.30 -18.55
N GLN A 94 8.20 17.83 -18.98
CA GLN A 94 7.50 16.76 -18.31
C GLN A 94 7.89 15.41 -18.87
N VAL A 95 8.42 14.55 -17.98
CA VAL A 95 8.69 13.16 -18.29
C VAL A 95 7.54 12.32 -17.75
N LEU A 96 6.89 11.60 -18.65
CA LEU A 96 5.86 10.63 -18.28
C LEU A 96 6.50 9.27 -18.04
N LEU A 97 6.11 8.65 -16.94
CA LEU A 97 6.53 7.31 -16.59
C LEU A 97 5.40 6.34 -16.89
N SER A 98 5.72 5.22 -17.50
CA SER A 98 4.77 4.14 -17.75
C SER A 98 5.48 2.80 -17.66
N LEU A 99 4.71 1.72 -17.47
CA LEU A 99 5.27 0.38 -17.45
C LEU A 99 5.51 -0.11 -18.88
N THR A 100 6.60 -0.86 -19.05
CA THR A 100 6.81 -1.66 -20.26
C THR A 100 5.95 -2.92 -20.20
N PRO A 101 5.77 -3.66 -21.31
CA PRO A 101 5.10 -4.97 -21.27
C PRO A 101 5.72 -5.92 -20.24
N LYS A 102 7.04 -5.90 -20.08
CA LYS A 102 7.77 -6.68 -19.08
C LYS A 102 7.39 -6.24 -17.66
N GLY A 103 7.34 -4.92 -17.41
CA GLY A 103 6.92 -4.37 -16.13
C GLY A 103 5.48 -4.72 -15.78
N GLU A 104 4.58 -4.61 -16.75
CA GLU A 104 3.18 -4.99 -16.57
C GLU A 104 3.01 -6.47 -16.27
N TYR A 105 3.75 -7.33 -16.93
CA TYR A 105 3.70 -8.77 -16.67
C TYR A 105 4.11 -9.10 -15.23
N ARG A 106 5.22 -8.54 -14.76
CA ARG A 106 5.69 -8.75 -13.39
C ARG A 106 4.71 -8.20 -12.36
N LEU A 107 4.23 -6.97 -12.56
CA LEU A 107 3.27 -6.36 -11.67
C LEU A 107 1.98 -7.16 -11.59
N ARG A 108 1.45 -7.58 -12.72
CA ARG A 108 0.23 -8.40 -12.80
C ARG A 108 0.35 -9.69 -12.01
N SER A 109 1.50 -10.34 -12.10
CA SER A 109 1.76 -11.59 -11.36
C SER A 109 1.73 -11.38 -9.84
N VAL A 110 2.33 -10.29 -9.35
CA VAL A 110 2.31 -9.95 -7.93
C VAL A 110 0.91 -9.52 -7.47
N VAL A 111 0.22 -8.72 -8.27
CA VAL A 111 -1.12 -8.23 -7.96
C VAL A 111 -2.12 -9.37 -7.83
N ALA A 112 -2.08 -10.34 -8.73
CA ALA A 112 -2.97 -11.50 -8.69
C ALA A 112 -2.87 -12.25 -7.36
N ARG A 113 -1.63 -12.53 -6.93
CA ARG A 113 -1.37 -13.19 -5.64
C ARG A 113 -1.76 -12.28 -4.45
N SER A 114 -1.44 -10.99 -4.57
CA SER A 114 -1.79 -10.02 -3.53
C SER A 114 -3.30 -9.93 -3.31
N LEU A 115 -4.09 -9.96 -4.36
CA LEU A 115 -5.55 -9.96 -4.25
C LEU A 115 -6.08 -11.24 -3.58
N ASP A 116 -5.51 -12.40 -3.89
CA ASP A 116 -5.86 -13.64 -3.21
C ASP A 116 -5.53 -13.56 -1.71
N ASP A 117 -4.37 -13.02 -1.37
CA ASP A 117 -3.96 -12.83 0.02
C ASP A 117 -4.86 -11.82 0.75
N VAL A 118 -5.28 -10.74 0.09
CA VAL A 118 -6.23 -9.78 0.65
C VAL A 118 -7.54 -10.46 0.99
N ARG A 119 -8.04 -11.31 0.11
CA ARG A 119 -9.30 -12.04 0.35
C ARG A 119 -9.16 -13.05 1.48
N ALA A 120 -8.02 -13.73 1.57
CA ALA A 120 -7.77 -14.73 2.61
C ALA A 120 -7.49 -14.11 3.99
N GLU A 121 -6.63 -13.08 4.03
CA GLU A 121 -6.14 -12.46 5.28
C GLU A 121 -6.93 -11.21 5.69
N GLY A 122 -7.63 -10.59 4.74
CA GLY A 122 -8.39 -9.36 4.96
C GLY A 122 -9.40 -9.43 6.08
N PRO A 123 -10.22 -10.50 6.19
CA PRO A 123 -11.19 -10.61 7.28
C PRO A 123 -10.56 -10.58 8.67
N ALA A 124 -9.43 -11.24 8.88
CA ALA A 124 -8.71 -11.22 10.16
C ALA A 124 -8.17 -9.82 10.48
N LEU A 125 -7.60 -9.14 9.49
CA LEU A 125 -7.12 -7.77 9.64
C LEU A 125 -8.26 -6.81 9.94
N LEU A 126 -9.36 -6.93 9.22
CA LEU A 126 -10.55 -6.10 9.43
C LEU A 126 -11.15 -6.32 10.82
N GLY A 127 -11.21 -7.56 11.28
CA GLY A 127 -11.67 -7.90 12.62
C GLY A 127 -10.79 -7.30 13.72
N ALA A 128 -9.46 -7.38 13.54
CA ALA A 128 -8.50 -6.80 14.48
C ALA A 128 -8.63 -5.27 14.53
N LEU A 129 -8.81 -4.63 13.38
CA LEU A 129 -9.04 -3.19 13.29
C LEU A 129 -10.33 -2.79 14.00
N ARG A 130 -11.42 -3.49 13.76
CA ARG A 130 -12.72 -3.24 14.41
C ARG A 130 -12.62 -3.35 15.93
N LYS A 131 -11.97 -4.38 16.45
CA LYS A 131 -11.76 -4.54 17.89
C LYS A 131 -11.01 -3.37 18.50
N ALA A 132 -9.93 -2.91 17.83
CA ALA A 132 -9.15 -1.78 18.29
C ALA A 132 -9.98 -0.48 18.30
N MET A 133 -10.83 -0.29 17.31
CA MET A 133 -11.72 0.87 17.21
C MET A 133 -12.87 0.81 18.23
N ASN A 134 -13.50 -0.33 18.40
CA ASN A 134 -14.70 -0.50 19.22
C ASN A 134 -14.40 -0.58 20.71
N GLY A 135 -13.18 -0.89 21.12
CA GLY A 135 -12.76 -0.82 22.51
C GLY A 135 -12.90 0.56 23.13
N HIS A 136 -13.15 1.58 22.30
CA HIS A 136 -13.42 2.97 22.73
C HIS A 136 -14.91 3.32 22.76
N GLY A 137 -15.80 2.44 22.32
CA GLY A 137 -17.16 2.82 21.90
C GLY A 137 -18.32 2.42 22.78
N ASN A 138 -18.11 1.86 23.97
CA ASN A 138 -19.26 1.47 24.80
C ASN A 138 -19.29 2.15 26.16
N GLY A 139 -18.98 3.44 26.17
CA GLY A 139 -19.16 4.31 27.34
C GLY A 139 -20.39 5.19 27.26
N ASN A 140 -21.24 5.01 26.27
CA ASN A 140 -22.49 5.75 26.23
C ASN A 140 -23.63 4.86 26.76
N GLY A 141 -23.63 4.70 28.06
CA GLY A 141 -24.78 4.20 28.76
C GLY A 141 -25.96 5.12 28.46
N ASN A 142 -26.89 4.61 27.74
CA ASN A 142 -28.18 5.22 27.58
C ASN A 142 -28.87 5.25 28.96
N GLY A 143 -28.53 6.28 29.70
CA GLY A 143 -29.26 6.65 30.91
C GLY A 143 -30.50 7.41 30.51
N ASN A 144 -31.40 6.75 29.82
CA ASN A 144 -32.71 7.29 29.66
C ASN A 144 -33.56 6.84 30.87
N GLY A 145 -33.32 7.50 31.97
CA GLY A 145 -34.22 7.48 33.07
C GLY A 145 -35.51 8.19 32.67
N HIS A 146 -36.44 7.40 32.17
CA HIS A 146 -37.80 7.89 32.09
C HIS A 146 -38.39 7.83 33.48
N GLN A 147 -38.53 8.99 34.07
CA GLN A 147 -39.34 9.14 35.24
C GLN A 147 -40.58 9.95 34.91
N HIS A 148 -41.66 9.42 35.27
CA HIS A 148 -42.91 10.15 35.48
C HIS A 148 -43.05 10.54 36.85
#